data_6fcd300fff8c2091ddf3eca216cd371a
#
_entry.id   6fcd300fff8c2091ddf3eca216cd371a
#
_cell.length_a   1.000
_cell.length_b   1.000
_cell.length_c   1.000
_cell.angle_alpha   90.00
_cell.angle_beta   90.00
_cell.angle_gamma   90.00
#
_symmetry.space_group_name_H-M   'P 1'
#
loop_
_entity.id
_entity.type
_entity.pdbx_description
1 polymer ?
#
loop_
_entity_poly.entity_id
_entity_poly.type
_entity_poly.pdbx_seq_one_letter_code
_entity_poly.pdbx_strand_id
1 'polypeptide(L)'
;MKSYEIYKAADPALISEMLMFFREEDRNFYKSSLATLATNRKLRPVFVQKKPVTEQILWMHKALKARQNGDIGEHMLQVWFMKAKSEVLVAACDALGIDHNGEGYVEGDLPETLEDEKLKAAVDTLIEKFGAGLTTLYLYIFNLQIPNGWENLGDLLASDERLKFEAAA
;
A
#
# COMPACT_ATOMS: atom_id res chain seq x y z
N MET A 1 -1.70 10.34 6.43
CA MET A 1 -2.59 9.17 6.63
C MET A 1 -1.74 8.00 7.10
N LYS A 2 -2.13 7.33 8.15
CA LYS A 2 -1.46 6.12 8.66
C LYS A 2 -1.95 4.89 7.90
N SER A 3 -1.17 3.80 7.90
CA SER A 3 -1.53 2.57 7.15
C SER A 3 -2.93 2.04 7.49
N TYR A 4 -3.32 1.99 8.77
CA TYR A 4 -4.66 1.53 9.16
C TYR A 4 -5.80 2.43 8.64
N GLU A 5 -5.53 3.71 8.39
CA GLU A 5 -6.48 4.64 7.76
C GLU A 5 -6.58 4.38 6.25
N ILE A 6 -5.46 4.03 5.62
CA ILE A 6 -5.43 3.58 4.22
C ILE A 6 -6.35 2.37 4.04
N TYR A 7 -6.27 1.37 4.91
CA TYR A 7 -7.15 0.18 4.85
C TYR A 7 -8.64 0.50 5.06
N LYS A 8 -8.95 1.61 5.72
CA LYS A 8 -10.34 2.07 5.85
C LYS A 8 -10.86 2.75 4.59
N ALA A 9 -9.97 3.45 3.90
CA ALA A 9 -10.32 4.32 2.79
C ALA A 9 -10.13 3.68 1.41
N ALA A 10 -9.16 2.76 1.28
CA ALA A 10 -8.84 2.11 0.00
C ALA A 10 -9.98 1.21 -0.49
N ASP A 11 -10.06 1.05 -1.81
CA ASP A 11 -11.00 0.13 -2.44
C ASP A 11 -10.84 -1.29 -1.85
N PRO A 12 -11.90 -1.86 -1.28
CA PRO A 12 -11.89 -3.24 -0.78
C PRO A 12 -11.43 -4.27 -1.80
N ALA A 13 -11.67 -4.04 -3.09
CA ALA A 13 -11.22 -4.92 -4.16
C ALA A 13 -9.69 -4.99 -4.27
N LEU A 14 -8.99 -3.85 -4.16
CA LEU A 14 -7.53 -3.81 -4.15
C LEU A 14 -6.94 -4.53 -2.93
N ILE A 15 -7.55 -4.35 -1.77
CA ILE A 15 -7.09 -5.03 -0.56
C ILE A 15 -7.34 -6.54 -0.63
N SER A 16 -8.47 -6.96 -1.20
CA SER A 16 -8.75 -8.38 -1.44
C SER A 16 -7.77 -8.98 -2.45
N GLU A 17 -7.43 -8.27 -3.53
CA GLU A 17 -6.42 -8.67 -4.50
C GLU A 17 -5.06 -8.89 -3.83
N MET A 18 -4.62 -7.96 -2.97
CA MET A 18 -3.38 -8.09 -2.21
C MET A 18 -3.38 -9.34 -1.31
N LEU A 19 -4.44 -9.53 -0.54
CA LEU A 19 -4.55 -10.67 0.39
C LEU A 19 -4.60 -12.01 -0.35
N MET A 20 -5.32 -12.06 -1.47
CA MET A 20 -5.37 -13.25 -2.34
C MET A 20 -4.01 -13.53 -2.98
N PHE A 21 -3.29 -12.50 -3.44
CA PHE A 21 -1.92 -12.66 -3.94
C PHE A 21 -1.02 -13.35 -2.92
N PHE A 22 -1.00 -12.89 -1.66
CA PHE A 22 -0.20 -13.55 -0.64
C PHE A 22 -0.63 -14.98 -0.38
N ARG A 23 -1.93 -15.23 -0.38
CA ARG A 23 -2.46 -16.58 -0.16
C ARG A 23 -2.03 -17.55 -1.24
N GLU A 24 -1.95 -17.12 -2.48
CA GLU A 24 -1.64 -17.95 -3.65
C GLU A 24 -0.13 -18.03 -3.90
N GLU A 25 0.59 -16.90 -3.84
CA GLU A 25 1.98 -16.77 -4.26
C GLU A 25 2.99 -16.74 -3.11
N ASP A 26 2.55 -16.39 -1.89
CA ASP A 26 3.41 -16.35 -0.69
C ASP A 26 2.68 -16.86 0.55
N ARG A 27 2.42 -18.14 0.57
CA ARG A 27 1.66 -18.80 1.64
C ARG A 27 2.23 -18.60 3.04
N ASN A 28 3.56 -18.59 3.16
CA ASN A 28 4.21 -18.42 4.46
C ASN A 28 3.97 -17.02 5.00
N PHE A 29 4.11 -16.01 4.15
CA PHE A 29 3.82 -14.63 4.51
C PHE A 29 2.33 -14.43 4.84
N TYR A 30 1.42 -15.02 4.06
CA TYR A 30 -0.01 -14.99 4.35
C TYR A 30 -0.34 -15.59 5.73
N LYS A 31 0.17 -16.79 6.02
CA LYS A 31 -0.07 -17.47 7.30
C LYS A 31 0.50 -16.73 8.49
N SER A 32 1.72 -16.20 8.38
CA SER A 32 2.35 -15.45 9.46
C SER A 32 1.64 -14.11 9.72
N SER A 33 1.20 -13.44 8.67
CA SER A 33 0.41 -12.20 8.78
C SER A 33 -0.94 -12.44 9.44
N LEU A 34 -1.67 -13.49 9.01
CA LEU A 34 -2.93 -13.89 9.62
C LEU A 34 -2.74 -14.21 11.11
N ALA A 35 -1.69 -14.96 11.45
CA ALA A 35 -1.39 -15.32 12.85
C ALA A 35 -1.09 -14.08 13.69
N THR A 36 -0.32 -13.12 13.18
CA THR A 36 -0.04 -11.85 13.86
C THR A 36 -1.31 -11.05 14.09
N LEU A 37 -2.14 -10.90 13.05
CA LEU A 37 -3.43 -10.19 13.16
C LEU A 37 -4.36 -10.84 14.18
N ALA A 38 -4.44 -12.17 14.19
CA ALA A 38 -5.26 -12.91 15.16
C ALA A 38 -4.74 -12.70 16.59
N THR A 39 -3.44 -12.82 16.81
CA THR A 39 -2.81 -12.61 18.11
C THR A 39 -3.03 -11.19 18.63
N ASN A 40 -2.87 -10.18 17.78
CA ASN A 40 -3.11 -8.79 18.13
C ASN A 40 -4.59 -8.52 18.53
N ARG A 41 -5.50 -9.36 18.07
CA ARG A 41 -6.91 -9.36 18.47
C ARG A 41 -7.26 -10.35 19.58
N LYS A 42 -6.26 -10.91 20.22
CA LYS A 42 -6.40 -11.93 21.29
C LYS A 42 -7.19 -13.16 20.86
N LEU A 43 -7.04 -13.55 19.60
CA LEU A 43 -7.63 -14.76 19.04
C LEU A 43 -6.54 -15.79 18.74
N ARG A 44 -6.88 -17.07 18.87
CA ARG A 44 -6.03 -18.14 18.38
C ARG A 44 -6.09 -18.16 16.84
N PRO A 45 -4.96 -18.18 16.13
CA PRO A 45 -4.95 -18.17 14.66
C PRO A 45 -5.81 -19.26 14.01
N VAL A 46 -5.92 -20.42 14.64
CA VAL A 46 -6.72 -21.54 14.14
C VAL A 46 -8.19 -21.20 13.92
N PHE A 47 -8.76 -20.29 14.69
CA PHE A 47 -10.16 -19.89 14.50
C PHE A 47 -10.39 -19.14 13.19
N VAL A 48 -9.40 -18.38 12.75
CA VAL A 48 -9.46 -17.68 11.45
C VAL A 48 -9.06 -18.62 10.32
N GLN A 49 -8.02 -19.44 10.52
CA GLN A 49 -7.54 -20.40 9.53
C GLN A 49 -8.60 -21.43 9.10
N LYS A 50 -9.53 -21.77 9.97
CA LYS A 50 -10.65 -22.71 9.68
C LYS A 50 -11.79 -22.08 8.86
N LYS A 51 -11.82 -20.76 8.74
CA LYS A 51 -12.86 -20.08 7.96
C LYS A 51 -12.69 -20.34 6.45
N PRO A 52 -13.77 -20.33 5.67
CA PRO A 52 -13.68 -20.26 4.22
C PRO A 52 -12.80 -19.09 3.77
N VAL A 53 -12.15 -19.22 2.61
CA VAL A 53 -11.17 -18.23 2.11
C VAL A 53 -11.76 -16.83 2.06
N THR A 54 -12.97 -16.67 1.52
CA THR A 54 -13.63 -15.38 1.43
C THR A 54 -13.82 -14.73 2.80
N GLU A 55 -14.19 -15.50 3.81
CA GLU A 55 -14.32 -15.01 5.19
C GLU A 55 -12.98 -14.69 5.84
N GLN A 56 -11.92 -15.44 5.53
CA GLN A 56 -10.56 -15.11 5.97
C GLN A 56 -10.13 -13.74 5.44
N ILE A 57 -10.32 -13.50 4.15
CA ILE A 57 -9.96 -12.24 3.50
C ILE A 57 -10.72 -11.06 4.12
N LEU A 58 -12.04 -11.19 4.30
CA LEU A 58 -12.86 -10.17 4.94
C LEU A 58 -12.42 -9.91 6.38
N TRP A 59 -12.11 -10.96 7.13
CA TRP A 59 -11.64 -10.85 8.50
C TRP A 59 -10.29 -10.14 8.58
N MET A 60 -9.34 -10.51 7.73
CA MET A 60 -8.01 -9.87 7.67
C MET A 60 -8.13 -8.39 7.30
N HIS A 61 -8.93 -8.05 6.29
CA HIS A 61 -9.16 -6.66 5.91
C HIS A 61 -9.74 -5.86 7.10
N LYS A 62 -10.74 -6.41 7.80
CA LYS A 62 -11.29 -5.78 9.01
C LYS A 62 -10.24 -5.61 10.12
N ALA A 63 -9.37 -6.59 10.31
CA ALA A 63 -8.30 -6.52 11.31
C ALA A 63 -7.27 -5.44 10.97
N LEU A 64 -6.91 -5.28 9.69
CA LEU A 64 -5.97 -4.27 9.19
C LEU A 64 -6.45 -2.82 9.39
N LYS A 65 -7.75 -2.59 9.53
CA LYS A 65 -8.33 -1.27 9.86
C LYS A 65 -8.09 -0.82 11.30
N ALA A 66 -7.56 -1.69 12.14
CA ALA A 66 -7.30 -1.37 13.54
C ALA A 66 -5.92 -0.75 13.73
N ARG A 67 -5.84 0.33 14.53
CA ARG A 67 -4.61 1.08 14.78
C ARG A 67 -3.45 0.21 15.26
N GLN A 68 -3.72 -0.80 16.09
CA GLN A 68 -2.72 -1.72 16.62
C GLN A 68 -2.04 -2.60 15.56
N ASN A 69 -2.61 -2.68 14.37
CA ASN A 69 -2.11 -3.43 13.22
C ASN A 69 -1.45 -2.53 12.16
N GLY A 70 -1.17 -1.28 12.50
CA GLY A 70 -0.57 -0.33 11.56
C GLY A 70 0.74 -0.81 10.95
N ASP A 71 1.67 -1.29 11.77
CA ASP A 71 2.99 -1.72 11.31
C ASP A 71 2.92 -2.92 10.38
N ILE A 72 2.14 -3.95 10.75
CA ILE A 72 1.98 -5.11 9.87
C ILE A 72 1.21 -4.74 8.59
N GLY A 73 0.22 -3.87 8.69
CA GLY A 73 -0.52 -3.38 7.53
C GLY A 73 0.36 -2.63 6.54
N GLU A 74 1.22 -1.75 7.04
CA GLU A 74 2.20 -1.05 6.22
C GLU A 74 3.16 -2.02 5.54
N HIS A 75 3.72 -2.95 6.29
CA HIS A 75 4.63 -3.96 5.76
C HIS A 75 3.97 -4.84 4.68
N MET A 76 2.72 -5.23 4.86
CA MET A 76 1.97 -6.00 3.86
C MET A 76 1.82 -5.23 2.54
N LEU A 77 1.48 -3.94 2.59
CA LEU A 77 1.38 -3.11 1.39
C LEU A 77 2.73 -2.96 0.70
N GLN A 78 3.80 -2.70 1.45
CA GLN A 78 5.16 -2.62 0.91
C GLN A 78 5.55 -3.91 0.17
N VAL A 79 5.39 -5.06 0.81
CA VAL A 79 5.72 -6.36 0.21
C VAL A 79 4.87 -6.64 -1.03
N TRP A 80 3.60 -6.28 -1.02
CA TRP A 80 2.72 -6.46 -2.17
C TRP A 80 3.17 -5.63 -3.37
N PHE A 81 3.48 -4.36 -3.18
CA PHE A 81 4.02 -3.53 -4.26
C PHE A 81 5.34 -4.11 -4.79
N MET A 82 6.24 -4.54 -3.91
CA MET A 82 7.52 -5.11 -4.30
C MET A 82 7.38 -6.41 -5.11
N LYS A 83 6.47 -7.29 -4.73
CA LYS A 83 6.32 -8.63 -5.35
C LYS A 83 5.31 -8.68 -6.48
N ALA A 84 4.20 -7.97 -6.37
CA ALA A 84 3.07 -8.06 -7.29
C ALA A 84 2.92 -6.85 -8.21
N LYS A 85 3.46 -5.70 -7.83
CA LYS A 85 3.29 -4.42 -8.52
C LYS A 85 4.61 -3.68 -8.73
N SER A 86 5.68 -4.43 -8.97
CA SER A 86 7.02 -3.85 -9.18
C SER A 86 7.08 -2.86 -10.35
N GLU A 87 6.23 -3.04 -11.36
CA GLU A 87 6.09 -2.10 -12.47
C GLU A 87 5.64 -0.69 -12.02
N VAL A 88 4.86 -0.60 -10.94
CA VAL A 88 4.47 0.69 -10.35
C VAL A 88 5.67 1.36 -9.71
N LEU A 89 6.50 0.60 -8.99
CA LEU A 89 7.73 1.11 -8.36
C LEU A 89 8.70 1.65 -9.40
N VAL A 90 8.93 0.89 -10.46
CA VAL A 90 9.82 1.29 -11.57
C VAL A 90 9.30 2.56 -12.24
N ALA A 91 8.03 2.59 -12.62
CA ALA A 91 7.44 3.74 -13.28
C ALA A 91 7.44 4.99 -12.37
N ALA A 92 7.23 4.82 -11.07
CA ALA A 92 7.27 5.91 -10.11
C ALA A 92 8.69 6.48 -9.96
N CYS A 93 9.70 5.63 -9.80
CA CYS A 93 11.09 6.07 -9.72
C CYS A 93 11.51 6.80 -11.02
N ASP A 94 11.17 6.27 -12.19
CA ASP A 94 11.47 6.89 -13.47
C ASP A 94 10.78 8.26 -13.62
N ALA A 95 9.49 8.35 -13.29
CA ALA A 95 8.72 9.57 -13.39
C ALA A 95 9.18 10.65 -12.39
N LEU A 96 9.60 10.24 -11.19
CA LEU A 96 10.13 11.13 -10.15
C LEU A 96 11.62 11.46 -10.36
N GLY A 97 12.30 10.75 -11.27
CA GLY A 97 13.74 10.92 -11.51
C GLY A 97 14.60 10.43 -10.34
N ILE A 98 14.16 9.37 -9.69
CA ILE A 98 14.85 8.70 -8.60
C ILE A 98 15.63 7.52 -9.14
N ASP A 99 16.91 7.43 -8.82
CA ASP A 99 17.76 6.32 -9.24
C ASP A 99 17.32 5.03 -8.53
N HIS A 100 17.24 3.94 -9.30
CA HIS A 100 16.85 2.64 -8.79
C HIS A 100 17.59 1.50 -9.52
N ASN A 101 17.56 0.30 -8.92
CA ASN A 101 18.27 -0.88 -9.40
C ASN A 101 17.67 -1.57 -10.65
N GLY A 102 16.69 -0.98 -11.31
CA GLY A 102 15.92 -1.57 -12.41
C GLY A 102 14.66 -2.32 -11.98
N GLU A 103 14.50 -2.59 -10.69
CA GLU A 103 13.32 -3.24 -10.10
C GLU A 103 12.46 -2.27 -9.26
N GLY A 104 12.81 -0.98 -9.24
CA GLY A 104 12.12 0.06 -8.49
C GLY A 104 12.59 0.19 -7.03
N TYR A 105 13.69 -0.47 -6.66
CA TYR A 105 14.33 -0.24 -5.36
C TYR A 105 15.25 0.96 -5.47
N VAL A 106 15.04 1.94 -4.61
CA VAL A 106 15.81 3.18 -4.60
C VAL A 106 17.27 2.91 -4.29
N GLU A 107 18.16 3.46 -5.11
CA GLU A 107 19.61 3.45 -4.90
C GLU A 107 20.04 4.82 -4.38
N GLY A 108 20.74 4.82 -3.24
CA GLY A 108 21.20 6.06 -2.60
C GLY A 108 20.10 6.76 -1.78
N ASP A 109 20.34 8.03 -1.49
CA ASP A 109 19.44 8.84 -0.68
C ASP A 109 18.33 9.45 -1.54
N LEU A 110 17.12 9.46 -0.99
CA LEU A 110 16.02 10.22 -1.57
C LEU A 110 16.30 11.73 -1.43
N PRO A 111 15.92 12.56 -2.43
CA PRO A 111 15.99 14.00 -2.28
C PRO A 111 15.11 14.46 -1.11
N GLU A 112 15.54 15.52 -0.42
CA GLU A 112 14.76 16.08 0.70
C GLU A 112 13.41 16.61 0.26
N THR A 113 13.32 17.11 -0.97
CA THR A 113 12.09 17.63 -1.60
C THR A 113 12.13 17.36 -3.10
N LEU A 114 10.98 17.39 -3.73
CA LEU A 114 10.81 17.40 -5.19
C LEU A 114 10.07 18.63 -5.64
N GLU A 115 10.38 19.12 -6.84
CA GLU A 115 9.65 20.23 -7.45
C GLU A 115 8.19 19.84 -7.70
N ASP A 116 7.26 20.76 -7.39
CA ASP A 116 5.81 20.52 -7.52
C ASP A 116 5.39 20.13 -8.94
N GLU A 117 5.96 20.76 -9.96
CA GLU A 117 5.65 20.46 -11.36
C GLU A 117 6.07 19.03 -11.74
N LYS A 118 7.25 18.61 -11.27
CA LYS A 118 7.77 17.26 -11.50
C LYS A 118 6.91 16.21 -10.79
N LEU A 119 6.50 16.51 -9.56
CA LEU A 119 5.63 15.65 -8.80
C LEU A 119 4.25 15.49 -9.46
N LYS A 120 3.64 16.57 -9.91
CA LYS A 120 2.36 16.55 -10.64
C LYS A 120 2.45 15.75 -11.94
N ALA A 121 3.51 15.98 -12.73
CA ALA A 121 3.73 15.24 -13.97
C ALA A 121 3.91 13.72 -13.73
N ALA A 122 4.61 13.35 -12.65
CA ALA A 122 4.75 11.96 -12.25
C ALA A 122 3.40 11.33 -11.86
N VAL A 123 2.58 12.03 -11.09
CA VAL A 123 1.23 11.59 -10.73
C VAL A 123 0.37 11.38 -11.97
N ASP A 124 0.38 12.31 -12.93
CA ASP A 124 -0.36 12.18 -14.18
C ASP A 124 0.06 10.91 -14.95
N THR A 125 1.36 10.68 -15.06
CA THR A 125 1.92 9.47 -15.70
C THR A 125 1.47 8.18 -15.01
N LEU A 126 1.50 8.16 -13.68
CA LEU A 126 1.09 6.97 -12.90
C LEU A 126 -0.40 6.70 -13.01
N ILE A 127 -1.24 7.74 -12.96
CA ILE A 127 -2.69 7.60 -13.12
C ILE A 127 -3.02 7.08 -14.51
N GLU A 128 -2.37 7.58 -15.55
CA GLU A 128 -2.57 7.13 -16.92
C GLU A 128 -2.23 5.65 -17.10
N LYS A 129 -1.13 5.19 -16.48
CA LYS A 129 -0.65 3.80 -16.61
C LYS A 129 -1.39 2.80 -15.74
N PHE A 130 -1.72 3.16 -14.52
CA PHE A 130 -2.16 2.22 -13.48
C PHE A 130 -3.55 2.52 -12.89
N GLY A 131 -4.14 3.65 -13.27
CA GLY A 131 -5.39 4.14 -12.71
C GLY A 131 -5.22 4.86 -11.38
N ALA A 132 -6.23 5.63 -11.01
CA ALA A 132 -6.21 6.49 -9.83
C ALA A 132 -6.09 5.70 -8.50
N GLY A 133 -6.86 4.62 -8.35
CA GLY A 133 -6.91 3.85 -7.10
C GLY A 133 -5.58 3.24 -6.71
N LEU A 134 -4.90 2.54 -7.64
CA LEU A 134 -3.60 1.93 -7.38
C LEU A 134 -2.51 2.99 -7.19
N THR A 135 -2.54 4.06 -7.99
CA THR A 135 -1.61 5.19 -7.86
C THR A 135 -1.74 5.87 -6.51
N THR A 136 -2.97 6.14 -6.06
CA THR A 136 -3.24 6.74 -4.75
C THR A 136 -2.69 5.87 -3.62
N LEU A 137 -2.98 4.58 -3.66
CA LEU A 137 -2.49 3.61 -2.67
C LEU A 137 -0.96 3.60 -2.62
N TYR A 138 -0.31 3.54 -3.78
CA TYR A 138 1.15 3.57 -3.87
C TYR A 138 1.74 4.85 -3.29
N LEU A 139 1.22 6.02 -3.68
CA LEU A 139 1.76 7.31 -3.24
C LEU A 139 1.62 7.52 -1.73
N TYR A 140 0.53 7.06 -1.11
CA TYR A 140 0.41 7.10 0.35
C TYR A 140 1.45 6.22 1.04
N ILE A 141 1.69 5.01 0.53
CA ILE A 141 2.72 4.11 1.09
C ILE A 141 4.12 4.68 0.86
N PHE A 142 4.38 5.20 -0.33
CA PHE A 142 5.65 5.85 -0.64
C PHE A 142 5.94 7.02 0.31
N ASN A 143 4.95 7.89 0.54
CA ASN A 143 5.12 9.03 1.45
C ASN A 143 5.33 8.61 2.91
N LEU A 144 4.78 7.48 3.35
CA LEU A 144 5.04 6.92 4.68
C LEU A 144 6.49 6.42 4.84
N GLN A 145 7.13 5.99 3.77
CA GLN A 145 8.50 5.48 3.77
C GLN A 145 9.56 6.58 3.75
N ILE A 146 9.22 7.78 3.30
CA ILE A 146 10.13 8.92 3.29
C ILE A 146 10.28 9.44 4.72
N PRO A 147 11.51 9.58 5.25
CA PRO A 147 11.72 10.21 6.56
C PRO A 147 11.09 11.60 6.60
N ASN A 148 10.17 11.82 7.52
CA ASN A 148 9.33 13.03 7.64
C ASN A 148 8.33 13.28 6.49
N GLY A 149 8.31 12.44 5.46
CA GLY A 149 7.49 12.63 4.25
C GLY A 149 7.93 13.85 3.41
N TRP A 150 7.38 13.95 2.20
CA TRP A 150 7.46 15.20 1.43
C TRP A 150 6.19 16.00 1.68
N GLU A 151 6.34 17.25 2.16
CA GLU A 151 5.21 18.12 2.46
C GLU A 151 4.34 18.36 1.22
N ASN A 152 4.96 18.64 0.08
CA ASN A 152 4.24 18.87 -1.18
C ASN A 152 3.55 17.61 -1.72
N LEU A 153 4.07 16.41 -1.48
CA LEU A 153 3.36 15.17 -1.79
C LEU A 153 2.16 14.98 -0.87
N GLY A 154 2.32 15.28 0.42
CA GLY A 154 1.22 15.27 1.38
C GLY A 154 0.10 16.24 0.99
N ASP A 155 0.45 17.45 0.59
CA ASP A 155 -0.49 18.49 0.11
C ASP A 155 -1.19 18.05 -1.18
N LEU A 156 -0.46 17.44 -2.11
CA LEU A 156 -1.03 16.92 -3.35
C LEU A 156 -2.03 15.79 -3.09
N LEU A 157 -1.67 14.85 -2.22
CA LEU A 157 -2.57 13.76 -1.81
C LEU A 157 -3.83 14.27 -1.10
N ALA A 158 -3.74 15.40 -0.41
CA ALA A 158 -4.88 16.01 0.27
C ALA A 158 -5.78 16.84 -0.67
N SER A 159 -5.21 17.45 -1.72
CA SER A 159 -5.89 18.44 -2.57
C SER A 159 -6.32 17.93 -3.94
N ASP A 160 -5.61 16.95 -4.53
CA ASP A 160 -5.97 16.41 -5.86
C ASP A 160 -7.14 15.42 -5.73
N GLU A 161 -8.27 15.77 -6.32
CA GLU A 161 -9.50 14.95 -6.27
C GLU A 161 -9.30 13.54 -6.87
N ARG A 162 -8.38 13.39 -7.81
CA ARG A 162 -8.08 12.09 -8.45
C ARG A 162 -7.33 11.14 -7.52
N LEU A 163 -6.66 11.69 -6.50
CA LEU A 163 -5.89 10.95 -5.49
C LEU A 163 -6.68 10.74 -4.18
N LYS A 164 -7.96 11.02 -4.19
CA LYS A 164 -8.83 10.65 -3.08
C LYS A 164 -9.32 9.22 -3.27
N PHE A 165 -9.30 8.46 -2.20
CA PHE A 165 -9.98 7.16 -2.22
C PHE A 165 -11.47 7.39 -2.46
N GLU A 166 -12.03 6.70 -3.44
CA GLU A 166 -13.47 6.71 -3.64
C GLU A 166 -14.15 6.22 -2.37
N ALA A 167 -15.13 7.00 -1.89
CA ALA A 167 -15.91 6.57 -0.75
C ALA A 167 -16.55 5.22 -1.08
N ALA A 168 -16.26 4.20 -0.27
CA ALA A 168 -16.91 2.90 -0.44
C ALA A 168 -18.42 3.12 -0.40
N ALA A 169 -19.06 2.83 -1.54
CA ALA A 169 -20.50 2.94 -1.71
C ALA A 169 -21.24 1.98 -0.77
#